data_749c229441c76b72b846f23fc788af45
#
_entry.id   749c229441c76b72b846f23fc788af45
#
_cell.length_a   1.000
_cell.length_b   1.000
_cell.length_c   1.000
_cell.angle_alpha   90.00
_cell.angle_beta   90.00
_cell.angle_gamma   90.00
#
_symmetry.space_group_name_H-M   'P 1'
#
loop_
_entity.id
_entity.type
_entity.pdbx_description
1 polymer ?
#
loop_
_entity_poly.entity_id
_entity_poly.type
_entity_poly.pdbx_seq_one_letter_code
_entity_poly.pdbx_strand_id
1 'polypeptide(L)'
;MDWIDFATPKTVSEAVELLASKGDRARLLAGGTDLLVQLRGGRRSVDLVVDAKQIPELNELSYSAQNGLVIGAAVPCYRIYADNAIATAYPGLMDAATLIGGIQIQGRATLGGNLCNAAPSGDSIPPIIALGGVAHIAGSNGSRQVAAEDFCTGPGRNVLQDGEMLVSINFPTPVAHSGASYLRFIPRNEMDIAVAGVGTSVVLDASGQNFVSARISLASVAPTPVFAKDAGESLAGKPVSEATIQEASEKAIVAATPISDMRGTIRQRNHLVGVLTRRTLNIAVERARGG
;
A
#
# COMPACT_ATOMS: atom_id res chain seq x y z
N MET A 1 -15.07 -27.89 -0.09
CA MET A 1 -15.29 -26.59 0.54
C MET A 1 -16.40 -26.80 1.54
N ASP A 2 -16.15 -26.53 2.81
CA ASP A 2 -17.18 -26.64 3.84
C ASP A 2 -18.23 -25.56 3.62
N TRP A 3 -19.40 -25.71 4.26
CA TRP A 3 -20.42 -24.66 4.24
C TRP A 3 -19.89 -23.41 4.95
N ILE A 4 -20.09 -22.24 4.33
CA ILE A 4 -19.67 -20.96 4.85
C ILE A 4 -20.88 -20.04 4.88
N ASP A 5 -21.20 -19.49 6.05
CA ASP A 5 -22.22 -18.47 6.20
C ASP A 5 -21.79 -17.15 5.55
N PHE A 6 -22.76 -16.41 5.02
CA PHE A 6 -22.53 -15.13 4.36
C PHE A 6 -23.44 -14.06 4.96
N ALA A 7 -22.84 -12.95 5.43
CA ALA A 7 -23.56 -11.83 6.02
C ALA A 7 -23.29 -10.52 5.26
N THR A 8 -24.29 -9.66 5.18
CA THR A 8 -24.22 -8.37 4.48
C THR A 8 -24.61 -7.21 5.41
N PRO A 9 -23.75 -6.87 6.39
CA PRO A 9 -23.98 -5.74 7.29
C PRO A 9 -24.04 -4.43 6.52
N LYS A 10 -24.74 -3.47 7.08
CA LYS A 10 -24.88 -2.11 6.52
C LYS A 10 -24.14 -1.05 7.30
N THR A 11 -23.62 -1.40 8.47
CA THR A 11 -22.87 -0.51 9.35
C THR A 11 -21.56 -1.13 9.80
N VAL A 12 -20.61 -0.28 10.17
CA VAL A 12 -19.33 -0.70 10.78
C VAL A 12 -19.58 -1.50 12.04
N SER A 13 -20.53 -1.08 12.91
CA SER A 13 -20.86 -1.76 14.16
C SER A 13 -21.33 -3.19 13.92
N GLU A 14 -22.30 -3.38 13.04
CA GLU A 14 -22.78 -4.73 12.66
C GLU A 14 -21.65 -5.62 12.14
N ALA A 15 -20.76 -5.09 11.31
CA ALA A 15 -19.63 -5.85 10.78
C ALA A 15 -18.66 -6.27 11.88
N VAL A 16 -18.33 -5.36 12.80
CA VAL A 16 -17.46 -5.63 13.96
C VAL A 16 -18.07 -6.71 14.86
N GLU A 17 -19.37 -6.64 15.17
CA GLU A 17 -20.08 -7.67 15.95
C GLU A 17 -20.01 -9.04 15.30
N LEU A 18 -20.27 -9.12 13.98
CA LEU A 18 -20.18 -10.34 13.20
C LEU A 18 -18.76 -10.93 13.20
N LEU A 19 -17.74 -10.08 12.97
CA LEU A 19 -16.34 -10.51 13.00
C LEU A 19 -15.94 -11.00 14.40
N ALA A 20 -16.31 -10.27 15.46
CA ALA A 20 -16.02 -10.64 16.84
C ALA A 20 -16.71 -11.95 17.25
N SER A 21 -17.90 -12.23 16.73
CA SER A 21 -18.67 -13.43 17.08
C SER A 21 -17.98 -14.75 16.69
N LYS A 22 -17.10 -14.73 15.70
CA LYS A 22 -16.39 -15.92 15.17
C LYS A 22 -14.86 -15.77 15.20
N GLY A 23 -14.33 -14.60 15.60
CA GLY A 23 -12.90 -14.35 15.69
C GLY A 23 -12.16 -14.68 14.38
N ASP A 24 -11.10 -15.48 14.48
CA ASP A 24 -10.29 -15.89 13.34
C ASP A 24 -11.03 -16.74 12.28
N ARG A 25 -12.23 -17.23 12.63
CA ARG A 25 -13.11 -17.97 11.71
C ARG A 25 -14.08 -17.07 10.93
N ALA A 26 -14.07 -15.75 11.15
CA ALA A 26 -14.76 -14.79 10.31
C ALA A 26 -13.77 -14.01 9.44
N ARG A 27 -14.16 -13.61 8.23
CA ARG A 27 -13.35 -12.77 7.34
C ARG A 27 -14.19 -11.73 6.63
N LEU A 28 -13.66 -10.50 6.61
CA LEU A 28 -14.24 -9.42 5.81
C LEU A 28 -13.95 -9.65 4.33
N LEU A 29 -14.96 -9.52 3.50
CA LEU A 29 -14.88 -9.61 2.04
C LEU A 29 -15.01 -8.23 1.42
N ALA A 30 -13.91 -7.63 1.00
CA ALA A 30 -13.89 -6.45 0.16
C ALA A 30 -13.90 -6.87 -1.34
N GLY A 31 -12.77 -6.80 -2.03
CA GLY A 31 -12.63 -7.26 -3.41
C GLY A 31 -12.73 -8.78 -3.60
N GLY A 32 -12.23 -9.54 -2.65
CA GLY A 32 -12.25 -11.01 -2.66
C GLY A 32 -11.17 -11.66 -3.51
N THR A 33 -10.33 -10.90 -4.18
CA THR A 33 -9.34 -11.41 -5.15
C THR A 33 -8.26 -12.30 -4.53
N ASP A 34 -7.97 -12.12 -3.24
CA ASP A 34 -7.12 -13.02 -2.45
C ASP A 34 -7.94 -13.99 -1.60
N LEU A 35 -8.95 -13.51 -0.87
CA LEU A 35 -9.72 -14.32 0.06
C LEU A 35 -10.40 -15.51 -0.62
N LEU A 36 -11.06 -15.31 -1.75
CA LEU A 36 -11.74 -16.40 -2.46
C LEU A 36 -10.76 -17.44 -2.99
N VAL A 37 -9.58 -17.04 -3.42
CA VAL A 37 -8.51 -17.96 -3.84
C VAL A 37 -7.98 -18.77 -2.65
N GLN A 38 -7.82 -18.14 -1.49
CA GLN A 38 -7.39 -18.81 -0.26
C GLN A 38 -8.42 -19.83 0.23
N LEU A 39 -9.71 -19.49 0.18
CA LEU A 39 -10.81 -20.39 0.56
C LEU A 39 -10.91 -21.60 -0.39
N ARG A 40 -10.87 -21.35 -1.72
CA ARG A 40 -10.90 -22.42 -2.73
C ARG A 40 -9.70 -23.35 -2.65
N GLY A 41 -8.54 -22.80 -2.33
CA GLY A 41 -7.29 -23.56 -2.18
C GLY A 41 -7.12 -24.24 -0.82
N GLY A 42 -8.09 -24.13 0.09
CA GLY A 42 -8.03 -24.75 1.44
C GLY A 42 -6.96 -24.13 2.34
N ARG A 43 -6.41 -22.97 1.98
CA ARG A 43 -5.38 -22.27 2.77
C ARG A 43 -5.97 -21.56 4.00
N ARG A 44 -7.28 -21.33 4.00
CA ARG A 44 -8.04 -20.79 5.13
C ARG A 44 -9.32 -21.59 5.30
N SER A 45 -9.72 -21.79 6.55
CA SER A 45 -11.03 -22.32 6.92
C SER A 45 -11.77 -21.23 7.69
N VAL A 46 -12.96 -20.86 7.23
CA VAL A 46 -13.81 -19.84 7.85
C VAL A 46 -15.23 -20.36 7.97
N ASP A 47 -15.96 -19.90 8.99
CA ASP A 47 -17.39 -20.19 9.17
C ASP A 47 -18.24 -19.07 8.60
N LEU A 48 -17.71 -17.83 8.57
CA LEU A 48 -18.45 -16.64 8.20
C LEU A 48 -17.64 -15.73 7.28
N VAL A 49 -18.26 -15.33 6.17
CA VAL A 49 -17.79 -14.25 5.31
C VAL A 49 -18.71 -13.05 5.49
N VAL A 50 -18.12 -11.89 5.82
CA VAL A 50 -18.80 -10.62 6.06
C VAL A 50 -18.56 -9.70 4.88
N ASP A 51 -19.60 -9.36 4.13
CA ASP A 51 -19.47 -8.49 2.94
C ASP A 51 -19.35 -7.02 3.30
N ALA A 52 -18.25 -6.38 2.92
CA ALA A 52 -17.95 -4.98 3.17
C ALA A 52 -18.71 -4.00 2.25
N LYS A 53 -19.28 -4.48 1.15
CA LYS A 53 -19.75 -3.63 0.05
C LYS A 53 -21.02 -2.81 0.35
N GLN A 54 -21.74 -3.15 1.40
CA GLN A 54 -22.95 -2.43 1.82
C GLN A 54 -22.68 -1.37 2.90
N ILE A 55 -21.44 -1.27 3.40
CA ILE A 55 -21.04 -0.33 4.47
C ILE A 55 -20.54 0.96 3.84
N PRO A 56 -21.22 2.11 4.03
CA PRO A 56 -20.86 3.37 3.37
C PRO A 56 -19.42 3.81 3.64
N GLU A 57 -18.96 3.73 4.88
CA GLU A 57 -17.61 4.17 5.30
C GLU A 57 -16.50 3.37 4.62
N LEU A 58 -16.74 2.09 4.33
CA LEU A 58 -15.77 1.25 3.61
C LEU A 58 -15.75 1.51 2.11
N ASN A 59 -16.74 2.23 1.59
CA ASN A 59 -16.87 2.58 0.17
C ASN A 59 -16.67 4.07 -0.09
N GLU A 60 -16.30 4.84 0.94
CA GLU A 60 -15.98 6.26 0.83
C GLU A 60 -14.75 6.45 -0.05
N LEU A 61 -14.83 7.38 -0.98
CA LEU A 61 -13.72 7.87 -1.77
C LEU A 61 -13.88 9.37 -1.85
N SER A 62 -13.12 10.10 -1.05
CA SER A 62 -13.22 11.55 -0.96
C SER A 62 -11.85 12.20 -0.91
N TYR A 63 -11.69 13.29 -1.66
CA TYR A 63 -10.49 14.12 -1.67
C TYR A 63 -10.85 15.59 -1.54
N SER A 64 -10.15 16.29 -0.68
CA SER A 64 -10.16 17.74 -0.62
C SER A 64 -8.78 18.30 -0.26
N ALA A 65 -8.47 19.52 -0.72
CA ALA A 65 -7.22 20.19 -0.40
C ALA A 65 -7.05 20.47 1.11
N GLN A 66 -8.16 20.50 1.87
CA GLN A 66 -8.12 20.75 3.32
C GLN A 66 -7.91 19.47 4.13
N ASN A 67 -8.52 18.37 3.71
CA ASN A 67 -8.60 17.14 4.52
C ASN A 67 -7.76 15.99 3.97
N GLY A 68 -7.16 16.16 2.78
CA GLY A 68 -6.45 15.09 2.11
C GLY A 68 -7.37 14.07 1.45
N LEU A 69 -6.91 12.84 1.31
CA LEU A 69 -7.60 11.75 0.63
C LEU A 69 -8.03 10.67 1.63
N VAL A 70 -9.29 10.29 1.58
CA VAL A 70 -9.85 9.13 2.27
C VAL A 70 -10.19 8.06 1.25
N ILE A 71 -9.66 6.85 1.44
CA ILE A 71 -9.99 5.66 0.63
C ILE A 71 -10.55 4.59 1.57
N GLY A 72 -11.85 4.32 1.47
CA GLY A 72 -12.50 3.23 2.17
C GLY A 72 -11.91 1.87 1.78
N ALA A 73 -11.79 0.95 2.74
CA ALA A 73 -11.10 -0.32 2.56
C ALA A 73 -11.69 -1.21 1.46
N ALA A 74 -12.97 -1.02 1.09
CA ALA A 74 -13.66 -1.75 0.05
C ALA A 74 -13.73 -1.02 -1.30
N VAL A 75 -13.12 0.18 -1.43
CA VAL A 75 -13.08 0.93 -2.69
C VAL A 75 -12.22 0.18 -3.71
N PRO A 76 -12.77 -0.24 -4.85
CA PRO A 76 -12.00 -0.95 -5.87
C PRO A 76 -11.05 0.00 -6.62
N CYS A 77 -9.90 -0.54 -7.04
CA CYS A 77 -8.82 0.23 -7.67
C CYS A 77 -9.30 1.09 -8.83
N TYR A 78 -10.23 0.58 -9.67
CA TYR A 78 -10.71 1.33 -10.82
C TYR A 78 -11.37 2.67 -10.46
N ARG A 79 -12.04 2.77 -9.30
CA ARG A 79 -12.64 4.03 -8.85
C ARG A 79 -11.59 5.07 -8.48
N ILE A 80 -10.45 4.61 -7.97
CA ILE A 80 -9.37 5.50 -7.52
C ILE A 80 -8.71 6.16 -8.73
N TYR A 81 -8.31 5.38 -9.74
CA TYR A 81 -7.65 5.95 -10.91
C TYR A 81 -8.61 6.56 -11.94
N ALA A 82 -9.91 6.32 -11.83
CA ALA A 82 -10.92 7.01 -12.62
C ALA A 82 -11.26 8.42 -12.10
N ASP A 83 -10.86 8.76 -10.87
CA ASP A 83 -11.04 10.10 -10.31
C ASP A 83 -9.84 10.99 -10.70
N ASN A 84 -10.06 11.94 -11.58
CA ASN A 84 -9.02 12.82 -12.11
C ASN A 84 -8.35 13.69 -11.02
N ALA A 85 -9.10 14.12 -10.00
CA ALA A 85 -8.55 14.94 -8.92
C ALA A 85 -7.58 14.11 -8.06
N ILE A 86 -7.96 12.87 -7.73
CA ILE A 86 -7.12 11.94 -6.99
C ILE A 86 -5.91 11.54 -7.83
N ALA A 87 -6.11 11.21 -9.11
CA ALA A 87 -5.03 10.81 -10.01
C ALA A 87 -3.97 11.91 -10.17
N THR A 88 -4.39 13.17 -10.21
CA THR A 88 -3.49 14.32 -10.29
C THR A 88 -2.76 14.55 -8.95
N ALA A 89 -3.48 14.48 -7.83
CA ALA A 89 -2.92 14.80 -6.52
C ALA A 89 -1.99 13.68 -5.98
N TYR A 90 -2.25 12.41 -6.34
CA TYR A 90 -1.51 11.25 -5.81
C TYR A 90 -0.99 10.32 -6.92
N PRO A 91 -0.15 10.81 -7.85
CA PRO A 91 0.30 10.03 -9.02
C PRO A 91 1.06 8.76 -8.63
N GLY A 92 1.83 8.77 -7.53
CA GLY A 92 2.52 7.58 -7.03
C GLY A 92 1.57 6.47 -6.55
N LEU A 93 0.35 6.82 -6.13
CA LEU A 93 -0.68 5.85 -5.79
C LEU A 93 -1.29 5.23 -7.06
N MET A 94 -1.44 6.04 -8.12
CA MET A 94 -1.90 5.58 -9.44
C MET A 94 -0.92 4.60 -10.07
N ASP A 95 0.39 4.87 -9.96
CA ASP A 95 1.45 3.96 -10.43
C ASP A 95 1.26 2.53 -9.88
N ALA A 96 0.77 2.39 -8.63
CA ALA A 96 0.54 1.09 -8.02
C ALA A 96 -0.86 0.53 -8.29
N ALA A 97 -1.91 1.36 -8.18
CA ALA A 97 -3.31 0.91 -8.32
C ALA A 97 -3.59 0.30 -9.70
N THR A 98 -2.90 0.77 -10.73
CA THR A 98 -2.98 0.27 -12.11
C THR A 98 -2.18 -1.01 -12.35
N LEU A 99 -1.34 -1.45 -11.39
CA LEU A 99 -0.49 -2.64 -11.51
C LEU A 99 -1.01 -3.85 -10.73
N ILE A 100 -1.98 -3.67 -9.82
CA ILE A 100 -2.51 -4.78 -8.99
C ILE A 100 -3.21 -5.81 -9.87
N GLY A 101 -2.62 -7.03 -9.91
CA GLY A 101 -3.11 -8.11 -10.76
C GLY A 101 -3.04 -7.74 -12.24
N GLY A 102 -4.19 -7.50 -12.84
CA GLY A 102 -4.40 -7.00 -14.20
C GLY A 102 -5.74 -6.27 -14.24
N ILE A 103 -6.07 -5.65 -15.37
CA ILE A 103 -7.28 -4.82 -15.53
C ILE A 103 -8.56 -5.54 -15.10
N GLN A 104 -8.69 -6.83 -15.36
CA GLN A 104 -9.83 -7.65 -14.97
C GLN A 104 -9.93 -7.88 -13.46
N ILE A 105 -8.85 -7.72 -12.72
CA ILE A 105 -8.82 -7.85 -11.24
C ILE A 105 -9.14 -6.51 -10.58
N GLN A 106 -8.76 -5.40 -11.18
CA GLN A 106 -8.84 -4.04 -10.61
C GLN A 106 -10.28 -3.53 -10.43
N GLY A 107 -11.25 -4.15 -11.12
CA GLY A 107 -12.67 -3.93 -10.87
C GLY A 107 -13.14 -4.43 -9.50
N ARG A 108 -12.34 -5.26 -8.83
CA ARG A 108 -12.63 -5.88 -7.52
C ARG A 108 -11.57 -5.61 -6.48
N ALA A 109 -10.28 -5.72 -6.85
CA ALA A 109 -9.15 -5.52 -5.93
C ALA A 109 -9.21 -4.12 -5.31
N THR A 110 -8.85 -4.05 -4.01
CA THR A 110 -8.87 -2.82 -3.22
C THR A 110 -7.51 -2.59 -2.56
N LEU A 111 -7.13 -1.32 -2.34
CA LEU A 111 -5.91 -1.02 -1.59
C LEU A 111 -6.01 -1.51 -0.14
N GLY A 112 -7.18 -1.37 0.48
CA GLY A 112 -7.43 -1.89 1.83
C GLY A 112 -7.27 -3.40 1.91
N GLY A 113 -7.81 -4.15 0.93
CA GLY A 113 -7.63 -5.60 0.85
C GLY A 113 -6.17 -6.00 0.65
N ASN A 114 -5.43 -5.28 -0.20
CA ASN A 114 -4.01 -5.53 -0.44
C ASN A 114 -3.16 -5.27 0.83
N LEU A 115 -3.44 -4.19 1.55
CA LEU A 115 -2.80 -3.88 2.84
C LEU A 115 -3.12 -4.95 3.89
N CYS A 116 -4.40 -5.34 4.04
CA CYS A 116 -4.82 -6.38 5.00
C CYS A 116 -4.28 -7.77 4.65
N ASN A 117 -4.08 -8.09 3.36
CA ASN A 117 -3.44 -9.33 2.93
C ASN A 117 -1.97 -9.39 3.34
N ALA A 118 -1.34 -8.25 3.59
CA ALA A 118 0.01 -8.10 4.13
C ALA A 118 1.07 -8.97 3.41
N ALA A 119 0.92 -9.14 2.09
CA ALA A 119 1.93 -9.82 1.30
C ALA A 119 3.17 -8.93 1.20
N PRO A 120 4.40 -9.47 1.40
CA PRO A 120 5.63 -8.67 1.24
C PRO A 120 5.74 -8.01 -0.13
N SER A 121 5.09 -8.58 -1.14
CA SER A 121 5.04 -8.10 -2.53
C SER A 121 3.78 -7.31 -2.88
N GLY A 122 3.02 -6.84 -1.90
CA GLY A 122 1.84 -6.02 -2.14
C GLY A 122 2.20 -4.70 -2.78
N ASP A 123 1.82 -4.50 -4.05
CA ASP A 123 2.24 -3.35 -4.86
C ASP A 123 1.76 -2.00 -4.30
N SER A 124 0.58 -1.95 -3.66
CA SER A 124 0.06 -0.70 -3.12
C SER A 124 0.71 -0.29 -1.79
N ILE A 125 1.34 -1.20 -1.06
CA ILE A 125 1.83 -0.90 0.29
C ILE A 125 3.00 0.09 0.28
N PRO A 126 4.03 -0.02 -0.59
CA PRO A 126 5.10 0.97 -0.64
C PRO A 126 4.63 2.40 -0.92
N PRO A 127 3.78 2.69 -1.91
CA PRO A 127 3.28 4.07 -2.08
C PRO A 127 2.37 4.53 -0.94
N ILE A 128 1.58 3.63 -0.29
CA ILE A 128 0.81 3.99 0.91
C ILE A 128 1.76 4.47 2.02
N ILE A 129 2.85 3.74 2.28
CA ILE A 129 3.87 4.12 3.27
C ILE A 129 4.59 5.41 2.85
N ALA A 130 5.04 5.51 1.60
CA ALA A 130 5.78 6.67 1.11
C ALA A 130 4.95 7.97 1.17
N LEU A 131 3.65 7.87 0.96
CA LEU A 131 2.71 8.99 1.05
C LEU A 131 2.23 9.30 2.47
N GLY A 132 2.72 8.56 3.49
CA GLY A 132 2.33 8.77 4.88
C GLY A 132 0.89 8.34 5.17
N GLY A 133 0.44 7.27 4.53
CA GLY A 133 -0.90 6.73 4.74
C GLY A 133 -1.13 6.27 6.18
N VAL A 134 -2.33 6.51 6.69
CA VAL A 134 -2.77 6.09 8.04
C VAL A 134 -3.97 5.18 7.92
N ALA A 135 -3.86 3.98 8.47
CA ALA A 135 -4.93 3.00 8.54
C ALA A 135 -5.89 3.33 9.70
N HIS A 136 -7.17 3.50 9.39
CA HIS A 136 -8.25 3.66 10.37
C HIS A 136 -8.91 2.32 10.62
N ILE A 137 -8.88 1.86 11.86
CA ILE A 137 -9.32 0.53 12.28
C ILE A 137 -10.49 0.69 13.23
N ALA A 138 -11.53 -0.15 13.05
CA ALA A 138 -12.64 -0.27 13.99
C ALA A 138 -12.67 -1.67 14.60
N GLY A 139 -13.04 -1.76 15.84
CA GLY A 139 -13.22 -2.99 16.62
C GLY A 139 -14.19 -2.82 17.78
N SER A 140 -14.43 -3.88 18.53
CA SER A 140 -15.38 -3.89 19.67
C SER A 140 -15.02 -2.88 20.75
N ASN A 141 -13.75 -2.49 20.87
CA ASN A 141 -13.25 -1.55 21.86
C ASN A 141 -13.16 -0.10 21.33
N GLY A 142 -13.78 0.20 20.20
CA GLY A 142 -13.74 1.51 19.55
C GLY A 142 -12.87 1.52 18.29
N SER A 143 -12.37 2.72 17.92
CA SER A 143 -11.53 2.92 16.75
C SER A 143 -10.11 3.33 17.15
N ARG A 144 -9.15 2.96 16.30
CA ARG A 144 -7.75 3.36 16.43
C ARG A 144 -7.10 3.62 15.08
N GLN A 145 -5.99 4.31 15.10
CA GLN A 145 -5.20 4.61 13.91
C GLN A 145 -3.83 3.95 14.01
N VAL A 146 -3.31 3.51 12.85
CA VAL A 146 -1.96 2.94 12.74
C VAL A 146 -1.31 3.51 11.49
N ALA A 147 -0.07 3.96 11.60
CA ALA A 147 0.70 4.36 10.43
C ALA A 147 0.90 3.14 9.49
N ALA A 148 0.87 3.36 8.19
CA ALA A 148 0.93 2.25 7.23
C ALA A 148 2.23 1.44 7.32
N GLU A 149 3.34 2.08 7.70
CA GLU A 149 4.63 1.43 7.94
C GLU A 149 4.61 0.41 9.09
N ASP A 150 3.71 0.60 10.06
CA ASP A 150 3.57 -0.26 11.23
C ASP A 150 2.45 -1.31 11.07
N PHE A 151 1.73 -1.29 9.94
CA PHE A 151 0.54 -2.12 9.77
C PHE A 151 0.85 -3.61 9.54
N CYS A 152 1.89 -3.92 8.75
CA CYS A 152 2.29 -5.29 8.43
C CYS A 152 3.27 -5.83 9.47
N THR A 153 2.94 -6.97 10.12
CA THR A 153 3.76 -7.58 11.19
C THR A 153 4.51 -8.83 10.77
N GLY A 154 4.24 -9.33 9.56
CA GLY A 154 4.89 -10.51 8.97
C GLY A 154 4.21 -10.91 7.66
N PRO A 155 4.75 -11.91 6.93
CA PRO A 155 4.12 -12.37 5.70
C PRO A 155 2.69 -12.86 5.94
N GLY A 156 1.71 -12.20 5.34
CA GLY A 156 0.29 -12.49 5.53
C GLY A 156 -0.25 -12.18 6.92
N ARG A 157 0.46 -11.36 7.71
CA ARG A 157 0.06 -10.95 9.07
C ARG A 157 0.11 -9.44 9.22
N ASN A 158 -0.87 -8.89 9.92
CA ASN A 158 -1.01 -7.47 10.18
C ASN A 158 -1.42 -7.22 11.64
N VAL A 159 -1.58 -5.96 12.02
CA VAL A 159 -1.87 -5.51 13.40
C VAL A 159 -3.33 -5.68 13.82
N LEU A 160 -4.24 -6.09 12.92
CA LEU A 160 -5.65 -6.27 13.25
C LEU A 160 -5.81 -7.42 14.25
N GLN A 161 -6.55 -7.14 15.30
CA GLN A 161 -6.96 -8.12 16.31
C GLN A 161 -8.28 -8.80 15.89
N ASP A 162 -8.64 -9.87 16.60
CA ASP A 162 -9.91 -10.55 16.38
C ASP A 162 -11.08 -9.57 16.57
N GLY A 163 -11.97 -9.53 15.59
CA GLY A 163 -13.10 -8.59 15.57
C GLY A 163 -12.75 -7.18 15.08
N GLU A 164 -11.46 -6.89 14.78
CA GLU A 164 -11.09 -5.62 14.15
C GLU A 164 -11.14 -5.69 12.62
N MET A 165 -11.43 -4.54 12.01
CA MET A 165 -11.39 -4.38 10.58
C MET A 165 -10.79 -3.03 10.17
N LEU A 166 -10.13 -3.00 9.02
CA LEU A 166 -9.72 -1.76 8.36
C LEU A 166 -10.96 -1.08 7.78
N VAL A 167 -11.20 0.17 8.14
CA VAL A 167 -12.29 1.01 7.62
C VAL A 167 -11.83 1.83 6.44
N SER A 168 -10.72 2.54 6.57
CA SER A 168 -10.16 3.40 5.51
C SER A 168 -8.65 3.55 5.65
N ILE A 169 -8.04 4.05 4.57
CA ILE A 169 -6.66 4.55 4.54
C ILE A 169 -6.75 6.02 4.20
N ASN A 170 -6.19 6.87 5.08
CA ASN A 170 -6.21 8.30 4.92
C ASN A 170 -4.82 8.83 4.60
N PHE A 171 -4.75 9.79 3.69
CA PHE A 171 -3.49 10.40 3.25
C PHE A 171 -3.52 11.90 3.49
N PRO A 172 -2.40 12.50 3.94
CA PRO A 172 -2.30 13.94 4.05
C PRO A 172 -2.41 14.59 2.67
N THR A 173 -2.89 15.83 2.64
CA THR A 173 -2.88 16.65 1.43
C THR A 173 -1.45 16.81 0.91
N PRO A 174 -1.19 16.59 -0.40
CA PRO A 174 0.09 16.89 -0.99
C PRO A 174 0.45 18.36 -0.81
N VAL A 175 1.66 18.63 -0.33
CA VAL A 175 2.17 20.01 -0.20
C VAL A 175 2.74 20.50 -1.53
N ALA A 176 2.89 21.82 -1.67
CA ALA A 176 3.54 22.40 -2.86
C ALA A 176 4.93 21.80 -3.07
N HIS A 177 5.33 21.64 -4.33
CA HIS A 177 6.62 21.05 -4.71
C HIS A 177 6.83 19.62 -4.19
N SER A 178 5.74 18.85 -4.04
CA SER A 178 5.82 17.43 -3.72
C SER A 178 5.55 16.56 -4.94
N GLY A 179 6.19 15.39 -4.97
CA GLY A 179 5.97 14.38 -5.99
C GLY A 179 6.18 12.99 -5.43
N ALA A 180 5.51 12.01 -6.00
CA ALA A 180 5.62 10.62 -5.59
C ALA A 180 5.62 9.69 -6.79
N SER A 181 6.24 8.51 -6.64
CA SER A 181 6.30 7.48 -7.69
C SER A 181 6.41 6.09 -7.10
N TYR A 182 5.92 5.11 -7.85
CA TYR A 182 6.11 3.68 -7.56
C TYR A 182 6.58 2.96 -8.81
N LEU A 183 7.59 2.11 -8.66
CA LEU A 183 8.04 1.17 -9.69
C LEU A 183 8.28 -0.20 -9.08
N ARG A 184 8.02 -1.24 -9.88
CA ARG A 184 8.38 -2.62 -9.56
C ARG A 184 9.15 -3.28 -10.70
N PHE A 185 9.88 -4.33 -10.37
CA PHE A 185 10.43 -5.26 -11.36
C PHE A 185 9.66 -6.58 -11.29
N ILE A 186 9.19 -7.04 -12.45
CA ILE A 186 8.53 -8.32 -12.66
C ILE A 186 9.15 -9.03 -13.89
N PRO A 187 9.23 -10.36 -13.90
CA PRO A 187 9.76 -11.12 -15.06
C PRO A 187 8.83 -11.13 -16.27
N ARG A 188 7.51 -11.02 -16.05
CA ARG A 188 6.48 -10.98 -17.09
C ARG A 188 5.88 -9.60 -17.18
N ASN A 189 5.12 -9.34 -18.25
CA ASN A 189 4.54 -8.04 -18.50
C ASN A 189 3.37 -7.73 -17.54
N GLU A 190 2.50 -8.71 -17.26
CA GLU A 190 1.32 -8.55 -16.40
C GLU A 190 1.10 -9.76 -15.48
N MET A 191 0.25 -9.59 -14.46
CA MET A 191 -0.20 -10.62 -13.53
C MET A 191 0.95 -11.42 -12.90
N ASP A 192 2.00 -10.71 -12.50
CA ASP A 192 3.16 -11.31 -11.84
C ASP A 192 3.44 -10.64 -10.50
N ILE A 193 4.15 -11.39 -9.65
CA ILE A 193 4.55 -10.93 -8.32
C ILE A 193 5.85 -10.14 -8.44
N ALA A 194 5.90 -8.97 -7.81
CA ALA A 194 7.10 -8.14 -7.78
C ALA A 194 8.30 -8.90 -7.19
N VAL A 195 9.42 -8.86 -7.91
CA VAL A 195 10.73 -9.32 -7.41
C VAL A 195 11.33 -8.28 -6.46
N ALA A 196 11.15 -7.01 -6.79
CA ALA A 196 11.41 -5.85 -5.95
C ALA A 196 10.47 -4.73 -6.37
N GLY A 197 10.04 -3.91 -5.41
CA GLY A 197 9.26 -2.70 -5.64
C GLY A 197 9.74 -1.57 -4.76
N VAL A 198 9.67 -0.33 -5.25
CA VAL A 198 10.06 0.87 -4.52
C VAL A 198 9.02 1.97 -4.72
N GLY A 199 8.51 2.49 -3.61
CA GLY A 199 7.68 3.69 -3.56
C GLY A 199 8.48 4.84 -2.95
N THR A 200 8.40 6.02 -3.57
CA THR A 200 9.07 7.22 -3.06
C THR A 200 8.11 8.40 -3.06
N SER A 201 8.28 9.28 -2.08
CA SER A 201 7.73 10.63 -2.12
C SER A 201 8.82 11.64 -1.73
N VAL A 202 8.80 12.79 -2.36
CA VAL A 202 9.73 13.88 -2.08
C VAL A 202 8.98 15.20 -1.93
N VAL A 203 9.55 16.08 -1.13
CA VAL A 203 9.20 17.51 -1.08
C VAL A 203 10.45 18.29 -1.40
N LEU A 204 10.37 19.20 -2.35
CA LEU A 204 11.46 20.08 -2.75
C LEU A 204 11.26 21.49 -2.17
N ASP A 205 12.33 22.24 -2.09
CA ASP A 205 12.26 23.68 -1.78
C ASP A 205 11.59 24.45 -2.94
N ALA A 206 11.27 25.72 -2.72
CA ALA A 206 10.61 26.55 -3.72
C ALA A 206 11.42 26.73 -5.01
N SER A 207 12.74 26.52 -4.97
CA SER A 207 13.61 26.57 -6.16
C SER A 207 13.61 25.25 -6.94
N GLY A 208 13.10 24.16 -6.35
CA GLY A 208 13.16 22.81 -6.91
C GLY A 208 14.58 22.23 -6.94
N GLN A 209 15.55 22.87 -6.24
CA GLN A 209 16.95 22.45 -6.27
C GLN A 209 17.38 21.60 -5.08
N ASN A 210 16.67 21.67 -3.96
CA ASN A 210 17.03 20.93 -2.76
C ASN A 210 15.85 20.10 -2.24
N PHE A 211 16.18 18.93 -1.68
CA PHE A 211 15.21 18.11 -0.95
C PHE A 211 14.89 18.74 0.41
N VAL A 212 13.63 18.99 0.69
CA VAL A 212 13.14 19.36 2.03
C VAL A 212 12.93 18.08 2.85
N SER A 213 12.27 17.09 2.25
CA SER A 213 12.05 15.77 2.86
C SER A 213 11.84 14.71 1.80
N ALA A 214 12.04 13.45 2.18
CA ALA A 214 11.71 12.31 1.34
C ALA A 214 11.32 11.09 2.19
N ARG A 215 10.45 10.26 1.65
CA ARG A 215 10.08 8.96 2.21
C ARG A 215 10.31 7.89 1.15
N ILE A 216 10.93 6.78 1.54
CA ILE A 216 11.26 5.66 0.64
C ILE A 216 10.74 4.37 1.29
N SER A 217 10.00 3.58 0.53
CA SER A 217 9.49 2.29 0.98
C SER A 217 9.73 1.20 -0.05
N LEU A 218 10.01 -0.02 0.44
CA LEU A 218 10.43 -1.15 -0.36
C LEU A 218 9.44 -2.30 -0.22
N ALA A 219 9.19 -3.03 -1.30
CA ALA A 219 8.42 -4.28 -1.32
C ALA A 219 9.22 -5.45 -1.86
N SER A 220 8.86 -6.67 -1.45
CA SER A 220 9.43 -7.96 -1.89
C SER A 220 10.88 -8.20 -1.47
N VAL A 221 11.43 -7.39 -0.60
CA VAL A 221 12.86 -7.44 -0.22
C VAL A 221 13.09 -7.55 1.29
N ALA A 222 12.05 -7.92 2.03
CA ALA A 222 12.06 -8.25 3.45
C ALA A 222 10.79 -9.07 3.79
N PRO A 223 10.65 -9.61 5.03
CA PRO A 223 9.41 -10.29 5.45
C PRO A 223 8.16 -9.42 5.43
N THR A 224 8.31 -8.11 5.56
CA THR A 224 7.25 -7.09 5.42
C THR A 224 7.70 -6.00 4.45
N PRO A 225 6.80 -5.18 3.90
CA PRO A 225 7.19 -3.92 3.26
C PRO A 225 8.02 -3.08 4.24
N VAL A 226 9.08 -2.43 3.75
CA VAL A 226 10.07 -1.72 4.59
C VAL A 226 9.91 -0.22 4.39
N PHE A 227 9.78 0.54 5.47
CA PHE A 227 10.02 1.97 5.45
C PHE A 227 11.53 2.22 5.63
N ALA A 228 12.23 2.54 4.53
CA ALA A 228 13.67 2.83 4.51
C ALA A 228 13.93 4.26 5.02
N LYS A 229 13.66 4.50 6.31
CA LYS A 229 13.66 5.82 6.95
C LYS A 229 14.98 6.55 6.73
N ASP A 230 16.11 5.89 7.05
CA ASP A 230 17.46 6.50 6.95
C ASP A 230 17.81 6.89 5.50
N ALA A 231 17.27 6.15 4.51
CA ALA A 231 17.45 6.49 3.11
C ALA A 231 16.71 7.78 2.74
N GLY A 232 15.46 7.94 3.20
CA GLY A 232 14.70 9.18 3.02
C GLY A 232 15.31 10.37 3.75
N GLU A 233 15.65 10.20 5.02
CA GLU A 233 16.25 11.25 5.85
C GLU A 233 17.60 11.74 5.31
N SER A 234 18.35 10.87 4.63
CA SER A 234 19.63 11.26 4.05
C SER A 234 19.54 12.28 2.91
N LEU A 235 18.36 12.47 2.34
CA LEU A 235 18.11 13.46 1.29
C LEU A 235 17.85 14.86 1.86
N ALA A 236 17.30 14.96 3.08
CA ALA A 236 16.87 16.23 3.66
C ALA A 236 17.99 17.29 3.71
N GLY A 237 17.70 18.47 3.19
CA GLY A 237 18.63 19.61 3.10
C GLY A 237 19.73 19.48 2.03
N LYS A 238 19.75 18.40 1.25
CA LYS A 238 20.77 18.19 0.21
C LYS A 238 20.26 18.61 -1.17
N PRO A 239 21.18 18.96 -2.08
CA PRO A 239 20.83 19.31 -3.45
C PRO A 239 20.28 18.08 -4.21
N VAL A 240 19.37 18.34 -5.13
CA VAL A 240 18.89 17.33 -6.09
C VAL A 240 20.01 17.05 -7.10
N SER A 241 20.77 16.00 -6.84
CA SER A 241 21.89 15.57 -7.68
C SER A 241 21.97 14.05 -7.79
N GLU A 242 22.65 13.56 -8.81
CA GLU A 242 22.89 12.13 -9.00
C GLU A 242 23.62 11.52 -7.79
N ALA A 243 24.62 12.24 -7.25
CA ALA A 243 25.38 11.79 -6.08
C ALA A 243 24.49 11.64 -4.83
N THR A 244 23.61 12.60 -4.57
CA THR A 244 22.67 12.56 -3.44
C THR A 244 21.66 11.41 -3.57
N ILE A 245 21.13 11.24 -4.78
CA ILE A 245 20.19 10.14 -5.08
C ILE A 245 20.90 8.78 -5.00
N GLN A 246 22.14 8.68 -5.43
CA GLN A 246 22.96 7.47 -5.33
C GLN A 246 23.19 7.10 -3.85
N GLU A 247 23.56 8.04 -2.99
CA GLU A 247 23.71 7.80 -1.54
C GLU A 247 22.41 7.28 -0.91
N ALA A 248 21.27 7.89 -1.21
CA ALA A 248 19.97 7.40 -0.72
C ALA A 248 19.66 5.98 -1.20
N SER A 249 20.00 5.66 -2.46
CA SER A 249 19.79 4.32 -3.01
C SER A 249 20.65 3.26 -2.32
N GLU A 250 21.88 3.59 -1.92
CA GLU A 250 22.76 2.70 -1.16
C GLU A 250 22.20 2.43 0.25
N LYS A 251 21.66 3.46 0.92
CA LYS A 251 20.97 3.28 2.21
C LYS A 251 19.69 2.45 2.09
N ALA A 252 18.95 2.61 0.98
CA ALA A 252 17.78 1.76 0.71
C ALA A 252 18.18 0.27 0.54
N ILE A 253 19.31 -0.01 -0.10
CA ILE A 253 19.85 -1.38 -0.19
C ILE A 253 20.19 -1.93 1.19
N VAL A 254 20.77 -1.13 2.09
CA VAL A 254 21.09 -1.54 3.46
C VAL A 254 19.84 -1.89 4.28
N ALA A 255 18.72 -1.19 4.04
CA ALA A 255 17.45 -1.46 4.69
C ALA A 255 16.78 -2.77 4.21
N ALA A 256 17.16 -3.30 3.06
CA ALA A 256 16.60 -4.52 2.50
C ALA A 256 17.23 -5.77 3.12
N THR A 257 16.40 -6.79 3.41
CA THR A 257 16.79 -8.10 3.93
C THR A 257 16.16 -9.23 3.11
N PRO A 258 16.42 -9.28 1.77
CA PRO A 258 15.75 -10.21 0.89
C PRO A 258 16.22 -11.67 1.09
N ILE A 259 15.39 -12.61 0.63
CA ILE A 259 15.72 -14.02 0.49
C ILE A 259 16.02 -14.35 -0.98
N SER A 260 16.72 -15.45 -1.21
CA SER A 260 16.80 -16.09 -2.52
C SER A 260 15.67 -17.11 -2.66
N ASP A 261 14.93 -17.04 -3.74
CA ASP A 261 13.86 -17.96 -4.09
C ASP A 261 13.79 -18.19 -5.61
N MET A 262 12.75 -18.87 -6.10
CA MET A 262 12.55 -19.13 -7.53
C MET A 262 12.37 -17.85 -8.38
N ARG A 263 12.12 -16.68 -7.77
CA ARG A 263 11.87 -15.40 -8.46
C ARG A 263 13.13 -14.57 -8.59
N GLY A 264 14.08 -14.72 -7.67
CA GLY A 264 15.31 -13.96 -7.70
C GLY A 264 16.23 -14.24 -6.53
N THR A 265 17.50 -13.92 -6.72
CA THR A 265 18.54 -14.05 -5.69
C THR A 265 18.60 -12.81 -4.80
N ILE A 266 19.20 -12.95 -3.60
CA ILE A 266 19.51 -11.80 -2.72
C ILE A 266 20.28 -10.71 -3.50
N ARG A 267 21.30 -11.11 -4.25
CA ARG A 267 22.13 -10.18 -5.05
C ARG A 267 21.27 -9.40 -6.07
N GLN A 268 20.40 -10.10 -6.80
CA GLN A 268 19.53 -9.47 -7.79
C GLN A 268 18.54 -8.51 -7.13
N ARG A 269 17.90 -8.91 -6.01
CA ARG A 269 16.92 -8.06 -5.32
C ARG A 269 17.57 -6.80 -4.77
N ASN A 270 18.76 -6.89 -4.17
CA ASN A 270 19.51 -5.72 -3.70
C ASN A 270 19.92 -4.79 -4.86
N HIS A 271 20.36 -5.34 -5.98
CA HIS A 271 20.64 -4.55 -7.17
C HIS A 271 19.39 -3.80 -7.67
N LEU A 272 18.25 -4.49 -7.73
CA LEU A 272 16.98 -3.90 -8.15
C LEU A 272 16.52 -2.80 -7.19
N VAL A 273 16.68 -2.96 -5.86
CA VAL A 273 16.38 -1.89 -4.89
C VAL A 273 17.14 -0.62 -5.26
N GLY A 274 18.45 -0.72 -5.49
CA GLY A 274 19.25 0.46 -5.85
C GLY A 274 18.80 1.11 -7.16
N VAL A 275 18.55 0.30 -8.20
CA VAL A 275 18.09 0.81 -9.52
C VAL A 275 16.72 1.46 -9.41
N LEU A 276 15.76 0.79 -8.75
CA LEU A 276 14.39 1.29 -8.62
C LEU A 276 14.32 2.53 -7.74
N THR A 277 15.10 2.61 -6.65
CA THR A 277 15.15 3.79 -5.79
C THR A 277 15.61 5.02 -6.58
N ARG A 278 16.69 4.92 -7.36
CA ARG A 278 17.14 6.04 -8.20
C ARG A 278 16.08 6.47 -9.22
N ARG A 279 15.43 5.50 -9.88
CA ARG A 279 14.41 5.79 -10.88
C ARG A 279 13.17 6.44 -10.28
N THR A 280 12.66 5.92 -9.17
CA THR A 280 11.47 6.48 -8.51
C THR A 280 11.76 7.86 -7.92
N LEU A 281 12.94 8.09 -7.35
CA LEU A 281 13.35 9.42 -6.87
C LEU A 281 13.40 10.43 -8.03
N ASN A 282 13.99 10.08 -9.18
CA ASN A 282 14.00 10.97 -10.35
C ASN A 282 12.60 11.31 -10.83
N ILE A 283 11.72 10.32 -10.98
CA ILE A 283 10.31 10.54 -11.36
C ILE A 283 9.59 11.41 -10.32
N ALA A 284 9.80 11.13 -9.04
CA ALA A 284 9.18 11.92 -7.97
C ALA A 284 9.67 13.38 -7.99
N VAL A 285 10.95 13.63 -8.25
CA VAL A 285 11.52 14.97 -8.42
C VAL A 285 10.93 15.68 -9.63
N GLU A 286 10.82 15.01 -10.79
CA GLU A 286 10.18 15.57 -11.97
C GLU A 286 8.73 16.00 -11.67
N ARG A 287 7.95 15.12 -11.04
CA ARG A 287 6.58 15.41 -10.62
C ARG A 287 6.51 16.58 -9.61
N ALA A 288 7.45 16.65 -8.67
CA ALA A 288 7.53 17.74 -7.69
C ALA A 288 7.85 19.12 -8.34
N ARG A 289 8.49 19.12 -9.49
CA ARG A 289 8.78 20.30 -10.30
C ARG A 289 7.63 20.72 -11.23
N GLY A 290 6.54 19.97 -11.26
CA GLY A 290 5.36 20.23 -12.10
C GLY A 290 5.50 19.66 -13.51
N GLY A 291 6.30 18.60 -13.68
CA GLY A 291 6.47 17.84 -14.92
C GLY A 291 5.40 16.75 -15.06
#